data_9f5b5f3fb8b4c5715a859fc525de97e5
#
_entry.id   9f5b5f3fb8b4c5715a859fc525de97e5
#
_cell.length_a   1.000
_cell.length_b   1.000
_cell.length_c   1.000
_cell.angle_alpha   90.00
_cell.angle_beta   90.00
_cell.angle_gamma   90.00
#
_symmetry.space_group_name_H-M   'P 1'
#
loop_
_entity.id
_entity.type
_entity.pdbx_description
1 polymer ?
#
loop_
_entity_poly.entity_id
_entity_poly.type
_entity_poly.pdbx_seq_one_letter_code
_entity_poly.pdbx_strand_id
1 'polypeptide(L)'
;MRCAVIVFPGSNCDSDLYKAVNAFEGVDAEYVWYTTENLDAFDLILLPGGFAYGDYLRAGALAARTPVLKALIRAAERGVRVIGICNGFQVLTECGLLPGALQRNSGLHFICDTPLIEVVQDQSSFTTRYQQGELIRLPIAHGEGNYICDELTLRPVSYTHLTLPTNREV
;
A
#
# COMPACT_ATOMS: atom_id res chain seq x y z
N MET A 1 19.65 6.23 -2.82
CA MET A 1 18.25 6.48 -2.41
C MET A 1 18.03 5.75 -1.11
N ARG A 2 17.64 6.47 -0.03
CA ARG A 2 17.37 5.86 1.28
C ARG A 2 15.89 5.49 1.40
N CYS A 3 15.62 4.24 1.72
CA CYS A 3 14.27 3.69 1.82
C CYS A 3 13.94 3.25 3.24
N ALA A 4 12.80 3.67 3.77
CA ALA A 4 12.27 3.18 5.03
C ALA A 4 11.30 2.01 4.79
N VAL A 5 11.57 0.84 5.33
CA VAL A 5 10.60 -0.27 5.39
C VAL A 5 9.97 -0.25 6.78
N ILE A 6 8.71 0.15 6.85
CA ILE A 6 8.01 0.29 8.12
C ILE A 6 7.66 -1.09 8.69
N VAL A 7 7.95 -1.29 9.96
CA VAL A 7 7.67 -2.55 10.67
C VAL A 7 6.66 -2.31 11.79
N PHE A 8 5.54 -3.01 11.71
CA PHE A 8 4.52 -3.06 12.76
C PHE A 8 4.54 -4.41 13.47
N PRO A 9 4.05 -4.49 14.71
CA PRO A 9 3.75 -5.79 15.31
C PRO A 9 2.81 -6.60 14.40
N GLY A 10 3.21 -7.82 14.02
CA GLY A 10 2.46 -8.67 13.10
C GLY A 10 2.72 -8.44 11.61
N SER A 11 3.62 -7.54 11.21
CA SER A 11 4.12 -7.49 9.83
C SER A 11 4.78 -8.82 9.45
N ASN A 12 4.45 -9.35 8.28
CA ASN A 12 4.97 -10.64 7.80
C ASN A 12 5.87 -10.48 6.57
N CYS A 13 5.60 -9.48 5.71
CA CYS A 13 6.28 -9.31 4.43
C CYS A 13 7.32 -8.18 4.45
N ASP A 14 7.72 -7.69 5.61
CA ASP A 14 8.74 -6.67 5.78
C ASP A 14 10.12 -7.14 5.26
N SER A 15 10.51 -8.37 5.58
CA SER A 15 11.75 -8.97 5.09
C SER A 15 11.77 -9.16 3.57
N ASP A 16 10.63 -9.54 2.97
CA ASP A 16 10.54 -9.72 1.53
C ASP A 16 10.64 -8.37 0.80
N LEU A 17 9.93 -7.36 1.32
CA LEU A 17 9.98 -6.01 0.78
C LEU A 17 11.39 -5.40 0.92
N TYR A 18 12.02 -5.56 2.07
CA TYR A 18 13.40 -5.14 2.32
C TYR A 18 14.38 -5.75 1.31
N LYS A 19 14.32 -7.06 1.10
CA LYS A 19 15.16 -7.78 0.13
C LYS A 19 14.90 -7.31 -1.30
N ALA A 20 13.62 -7.14 -1.65
CA ALA A 20 13.23 -6.72 -2.99
C ALA A 20 13.79 -5.34 -3.35
N VAL A 21 13.72 -4.37 -2.43
CA VAL A 21 14.24 -3.02 -2.72
C VAL A 21 15.76 -2.93 -2.65
N ASN A 22 16.43 -3.66 -1.76
CA ASN A 22 17.88 -3.71 -1.70
C ASN A 22 18.53 -4.48 -2.87
N ALA A 23 17.75 -5.17 -3.69
CA ALA A 23 18.24 -5.78 -4.92
C ALA A 23 18.58 -4.73 -6.01
N PHE A 24 18.15 -3.48 -5.85
CA PHE A 24 18.43 -2.41 -6.79
C PHE A 24 19.72 -1.65 -6.41
N GLU A 25 20.60 -1.45 -7.36
CA GLU A 25 21.84 -0.68 -7.16
C GLU A 25 21.54 0.76 -6.74
N GLY A 26 22.25 1.26 -5.75
CA GLY A 26 22.09 2.62 -5.22
C GLY A 26 20.89 2.80 -4.29
N VAL A 27 20.21 1.72 -3.92
CA VAL A 27 19.17 1.70 -2.89
C VAL A 27 19.76 1.23 -1.58
N ASP A 28 19.43 1.93 -0.49
CA ASP A 28 19.79 1.59 0.89
C ASP A 28 18.52 1.57 1.72
N ALA A 29 18.02 0.39 2.02
CA ALA A 29 16.79 0.21 2.78
C ALA A 29 17.11 -0.09 4.26
N GLU A 30 16.31 0.51 5.14
CA GLU A 30 16.39 0.32 6.58
C GLU A 30 15.02 -0.11 7.13
N TYR A 31 15.03 -0.99 8.13
CA TYR A 31 13.83 -1.27 8.92
C TYR A 31 13.54 -0.12 9.87
N VAL A 32 12.33 0.40 9.82
CA VAL A 32 11.87 1.50 10.67
C VAL A 32 10.69 1.05 11.52
N TRP A 33 10.87 1.07 12.83
CA TRP A 33 9.85 0.62 13.77
C TRP A 33 8.67 1.58 13.88
N TYR A 34 7.50 1.04 14.15
CA TYR A 34 6.24 1.75 14.33
C TYR A 34 6.27 2.86 15.39
N THR A 35 7.24 2.86 16.29
CA THR A 35 7.44 3.88 17.33
C THR A 35 8.26 5.09 16.84
N THR A 36 8.83 5.03 15.65
CA THR A 36 9.64 6.12 15.09
C THR A 36 8.81 7.36 14.82
N GLU A 37 9.30 8.53 15.21
CA GLU A 37 8.60 9.81 15.08
C GLU A 37 9.16 10.72 13.97
N ASN A 38 10.26 10.33 13.34
CA ASN A 38 10.93 11.11 12.30
C ASN A 38 11.35 10.23 11.11
N LEU A 39 10.95 10.66 9.90
CA LEU A 39 11.27 10.02 8.62
C LEU A 39 11.96 10.98 7.64
N ASP A 40 12.54 12.08 8.12
CA ASP A 40 13.09 13.15 7.27
C ASP A 40 14.30 12.72 6.44
N ALA A 41 14.97 11.64 6.84
CA ALA A 41 16.15 11.14 6.16
C ALA A 41 15.87 10.22 4.96
N PHE A 42 14.59 9.91 4.69
CA PHE A 42 14.21 8.93 3.67
C PHE A 42 13.63 9.57 2.42
N ASP A 43 14.01 9.02 1.27
CA ASP A 43 13.53 9.41 -0.06
C ASP A 43 12.28 8.64 -0.47
N LEU A 44 12.08 7.44 0.11
CA LEU A 44 10.97 6.53 -0.17
C LEU A 44 10.56 5.82 1.12
N ILE A 45 9.26 5.76 1.39
CA ILE A 45 8.69 5.06 2.52
C ILE A 45 7.82 3.91 2.02
N LEU A 46 8.04 2.73 2.59
CA LEU A 46 7.45 1.48 2.15
C LEU A 46 6.68 0.83 3.32
N LEU A 47 5.40 0.57 3.11
CA LEU A 47 4.57 -0.19 4.05
C LEU A 47 4.37 -1.60 3.49
N PRO A 48 4.87 -2.63 4.18
CA PRO A 48 4.78 -4.00 3.71
C PRO A 48 3.37 -4.58 3.85
N GLY A 49 3.17 -5.72 3.20
CA GLY A 49 2.03 -6.59 3.44
C GLY A 49 2.14 -7.35 4.77
N GLY A 50 1.11 -8.11 5.08
CA GLY A 50 1.00 -8.92 6.28
C GLY A 50 -0.26 -8.61 7.06
N PHE A 51 -0.20 -8.76 8.38
CA PHE A 51 -1.34 -8.61 9.29
C PHE A 51 -0.94 -7.72 10.47
N ALA A 52 -0.69 -6.44 10.23
CA ALA A 52 -0.31 -5.48 11.26
C ALA A 52 -1.31 -5.48 12.42
N TYR A 53 -0.82 -5.71 13.63
CA TYR A 53 -1.63 -5.88 14.85
C TYR A 53 -2.68 -6.99 14.74
N GLY A 54 -2.48 -8.01 13.88
CA GLY A 54 -3.42 -9.12 13.68
C GLY A 54 -4.76 -8.70 13.10
N ASP A 55 -4.81 -7.56 12.39
CA ASP A 55 -6.02 -6.95 11.81
C ASP A 55 -7.15 -6.72 12.84
N TYR A 56 -6.80 -6.54 14.12
CA TYR A 56 -7.77 -6.22 15.16
C TYR A 56 -8.52 -4.93 14.84
N LEU A 57 -9.82 -4.93 15.08
CA LEU A 57 -10.85 -3.96 14.69
C LEU A 57 -11.17 -4.02 13.19
N ARG A 58 -10.22 -3.77 12.34
CA ARG A 58 -10.13 -4.01 10.90
C ARG A 58 -8.70 -3.82 10.43
N ALA A 59 -8.40 -4.34 9.25
CA ALA A 59 -7.06 -4.29 8.69
C ALA A 59 -6.52 -2.84 8.60
N GLY A 60 -5.33 -2.63 9.14
CA GLY A 60 -4.67 -1.33 9.15
C GLY A 60 -5.10 -0.34 10.26
N ALA A 61 -6.22 -0.55 10.94
CA ALA A 61 -6.82 0.43 11.86
C ALA A 61 -5.90 0.81 13.05
N LEU A 62 -5.24 -0.17 13.67
CA LEU A 62 -4.31 0.10 14.77
C LEU A 62 -2.99 0.67 14.26
N ALA A 63 -2.47 0.16 13.15
CA ALA A 63 -1.25 0.66 12.54
C ALA A 63 -1.37 2.15 12.17
N ALA A 64 -2.51 2.59 11.64
CA ALA A 64 -2.78 3.98 11.29
C ALA A 64 -2.69 4.97 12.47
N ARG A 65 -2.71 4.50 13.71
CA ARG A 65 -2.64 5.31 14.94
C ARG A 65 -1.25 5.44 15.54
N THR A 66 -0.26 4.80 14.95
CA THR A 66 1.10 4.75 15.48
C THR A 66 1.89 6.05 15.28
N PRO A 67 2.95 6.31 16.07
CA PRO A 67 3.82 7.47 15.88
C PRO A 67 4.42 7.55 14.47
N VAL A 68 4.85 6.42 13.91
CA VAL A 68 5.46 6.38 12.57
C VAL A 68 4.49 6.85 11.48
N LEU A 69 3.17 6.58 11.61
CA LEU A 69 2.18 7.05 10.63
C LEU A 69 2.01 8.57 10.68
N LYS A 70 2.11 9.18 11.85
CA LYS A 70 2.12 10.65 11.95
C LYS A 70 3.35 11.24 11.25
N ALA A 71 4.51 10.60 11.39
CA ALA A 71 5.73 11.01 10.71
C ALA A 71 5.62 10.78 9.18
N LEU A 72 5.01 9.66 8.77
CA LEU A 72 4.78 9.34 7.36
C LEU A 72 3.83 10.34 6.68
N ILE A 73 2.75 10.73 7.33
CA ILE A 73 1.83 11.77 6.80
C ILE A 73 2.60 13.06 6.56
N ARG A 74 3.38 13.53 7.54
CA ARG A 74 4.22 14.74 7.35
C ARG A 74 5.26 14.58 6.23
N ALA A 75 5.84 13.39 6.07
CA ALA A 75 6.78 13.12 4.98
C ALA A 75 6.07 13.15 3.61
N ALA A 76 4.88 12.55 3.50
CA ALA A 76 4.07 12.58 2.29
C ALA A 76 3.66 14.01 1.90
N GLU A 77 3.26 14.83 2.87
CA GLU A 77 2.95 16.26 2.66
C GLU A 77 4.15 17.06 2.12
N ARG A 78 5.38 16.65 2.44
CA ARG A 78 6.61 17.21 1.87
C ARG A 78 6.99 16.63 0.50
N GLY A 79 6.20 15.70 -0.04
CA GLY A 79 6.41 15.09 -1.34
C GLY A 79 7.30 13.84 -1.33
N VAL A 80 7.60 13.27 -0.16
CA VAL A 80 8.27 11.97 -0.07
C VAL A 80 7.35 10.89 -0.63
N ARG A 81 7.89 10.04 -1.51
CA ARG A 81 7.11 8.96 -2.13
C ARG A 81 6.78 7.88 -1.10
N VAL A 82 5.56 7.36 -1.19
CA VAL A 82 5.06 6.31 -0.29
C VAL A 82 4.46 5.19 -1.13
N ILE A 83 4.78 3.95 -0.78
CA ILE A 83 4.16 2.75 -1.36
C ILE A 83 3.59 1.89 -0.23
N GLY A 84 2.33 1.51 -0.35
CA GLY A 84 1.69 0.54 0.54
C GLY A 84 1.28 -0.71 -0.25
N ILE A 85 1.72 -1.87 0.19
CA ILE A 85 1.44 -3.16 -0.46
C ILE A 85 0.51 -3.96 0.44
N CYS A 86 -0.61 -4.45 -0.08
CA CYS A 86 -1.59 -5.26 0.64
C CYS A 86 -2.02 -4.60 1.97
N ASN A 87 -1.60 -5.12 3.12
CA ASN A 87 -1.88 -4.50 4.42
C ASN A 87 -1.35 -3.06 4.51
N GLY A 88 -0.22 -2.74 3.87
CA GLY A 88 0.28 -1.36 3.76
C GLY A 88 -0.70 -0.44 3.02
N PHE A 89 -1.38 -0.91 1.98
CA PHE A 89 -2.43 -0.15 1.31
C PHE A 89 -3.63 0.09 2.24
N GLN A 90 -4.05 -0.93 3.00
CA GLN A 90 -5.10 -0.80 4.01
C GLN A 90 -4.75 0.25 5.07
N VAL A 91 -3.49 0.28 5.54
CA VAL A 91 -3.00 1.31 6.47
C VAL A 91 -3.07 2.71 5.86
N LEU A 92 -2.70 2.87 4.59
CA LEU A 92 -2.75 4.16 3.90
C LEU A 92 -4.17 4.69 3.72
N THR A 93 -5.15 3.83 3.48
CA THR A 93 -6.58 4.22 3.45
C THR A 93 -7.09 4.57 4.84
N GLU A 94 -6.73 3.80 5.87
CA GLU A 94 -7.12 4.05 7.27
C GLU A 94 -6.56 5.36 7.86
N CYS A 95 -5.37 5.77 7.43
CA CYS A 95 -4.79 7.05 7.87
C CYS A 95 -5.21 8.25 6.99
N GLY A 96 -5.99 8.03 5.94
CA GLY A 96 -6.53 9.08 5.06
C GLY A 96 -5.54 9.62 4.03
N LEU A 97 -4.37 9.00 3.84
CA LEU A 97 -3.45 9.34 2.75
C LEU A 97 -3.94 8.87 1.38
N LEU A 98 -4.69 7.79 1.36
CA LEU A 98 -5.43 7.35 0.19
C LEU A 98 -6.94 7.49 0.47
N PRO A 99 -7.73 7.88 -0.52
CA PRO A 99 -9.17 8.01 -0.35
C PRO A 99 -9.85 6.64 -0.26
N GLY A 100 -11.09 6.61 0.22
CA GLY A 100 -11.90 5.39 0.34
C GLY A 100 -11.64 4.60 1.61
N ALA A 101 -12.16 3.40 1.64
CA ALA A 101 -12.01 2.45 2.75
C ALA A 101 -12.07 1.01 2.25
N LEU A 102 -11.49 0.10 3.01
CA LEU A 102 -11.56 -1.32 2.75
C LEU A 102 -12.49 -2.00 3.75
N GLN A 103 -13.34 -2.86 3.25
CA GLN A 103 -14.27 -3.67 4.02
C GLN A 103 -14.02 -5.16 3.80
N ARG A 104 -14.67 -5.99 4.59
CA ARG A 104 -14.67 -7.43 4.36
C ARG A 104 -15.17 -7.76 2.97
N ASN A 105 -14.57 -8.77 2.37
CA ASN A 105 -14.98 -9.31 1.10
C ASN A 105 -16.48 -9.60 1.08
N SER A 106 -17.17 -9.29 0.00
CA SER A 106 -18.63 -9.47 -0.11
C SER A 106 -19.06 -10.92 0.10
N GLY A 107 -18.21 -11.87 -0.30
CA GLY A 107 -18.40 -13.30 -0.08
C GLY A 107 -18.06 -13.79 1.34
N LEU A 108 -17.57 -12.93 2.24
CA LEU A 108 -17.13 -13.25 3.61
C LEU A 108 -16.04 -14.32 3.72
N HIS A 109 -15.37 -14.66 2.62
CA HIS A 109 -14.24 -15.59 2.64
C HIS A 109 -12.95 -14.90 2.22
N PHE A 110 -11.85 -15.49 2.64
CA PHE A 110 -10.52 -15.10 2.21
C PHE A 110 -10.35 -15.41 0.71
N ILE A 111 -9.85 -14.44 -0.07
CA ILE A 111 -9.57 -14.59 -1.49
C ILE A 111 -8.06 -14.72 -1.64
N CYS A 112 -7.64 -15.74 -2.39
CA CYS A 112 -6.25 -15.93 -2.81
C CYS A 112 -6.28 -16.27 -4.31
N ASP A 113 -5.85 -15.31 -5.13
CA ASP A 113 -5.94 -15.41 -6.59
C ASP A 113 -4.82 -14.61 -7.26
N THR A 114 -4.74 -14.70 -8.59
CA THR A 114 -3.80 -13.91 -9.40
C THR A 114 -4.55 -13.27 -10.57
N PRO A 115 -5.39 -12.25 -10.31
CA PRO A 115 -6.17 -11.59 -11.34
C PRO A 115 -5.30 -10.86 -12.35
N LEU A 116 -5.89 -10.60 -13.51
CA LEU A 116 -5.37 -9.64 -14.48
C LEU A 116 -5.85 -8.25 -14.08
N ILE A 117 -4.93 -7.31 -14.04
CA ILE A 117 -5.20 -5.89 -13.84
C ILE A 117 -4.69 -5.09 -15.03
N GLU A 118 -5.34 -4.00 -15.34
CA GLU A 118 -4.98 -3.10 -16.43
C GLU A 118 -4.21 -1.89 -15.90
N VAL A 119 -3.12 -1.52 -16.57
CA VAL A 119 -2.40 -0.27 -16.33
C VAL A 119 -3.20 0.87 -16.95
N VAL A 120 -3.91 1.63 -16.15
CA VAL A 120 -4.73 2.75 -16.64
C VAL A 120 -3.92 4.02 -16.88
N GLN A 121 -2.76 4.16 -16.23
CA GLN A 121 -1.87 5.31 -16.38
C GLN A 121 -0.41 4.86 -16.27
N ASP A 122 0.43 5.30 -17.19
CA ASP A 122 1.86 5.00 -17.27
C ASP A 122 2.77 6.20 -16.89
N GLN A 123 2.20 7.36 -16.58
CA GLN A 123 2.93 8.60 -16.29
C GLN A 123 3.23 8.84 -14.80
N SER A 124 2.82 7.94 -13.92
CA SER A 124 3.15 8.07 -12.50
C SER A 124 4.58 7.63 -12.20
N SER A 125 5.17 8.11 -11.10
CA SER A 125 6.52 7.71 -10.68
C SER A 125 6.69 6.19 -10.49
N PHE A 126 5.59 5.44 -10.39
CA PHE A 126 5.58 4.00 -10.14
C PHE A 126 5.22 3.15 -11.36
N THR A 127 4.71 3.77 -12.44
CA THR A 127 4.18 3.05 -13.61
C THR A 127 4.94 3.34 -14.91
N THR A 128 5.99 4.17 -14.87
CA THR A 128 6.77 4.60 -16.06
C THR A 128 7.41 3.46 -16.87
N ARG A 129 7.47 2.25 -16.35
CA ARG A 129 8.00 1.07 -17.06
C ARG A 129 6.92 0.21 -17.71
N TYR A 130 5.67 0.57 -17.52
CA TYR A 130 4.52 -0.09 -18.14
C TYR A 130 3.98 0.77 -19.28
N GLN A 131 3.08 0.19 -20.08
CA GLN A 131 2.33 0.91 -21.10
C GLN A 131 0.85 0.99 -20.69
N GLN A 132 0.20 2.11 -20.97
CA GLN A 132 -1.23 2.24 -20.75
C GLN A 132 -1.99 1.15 -21.52
N GLY A 133 -2.93 0.48 -20.86
CA GLY A 133 -3.68 -0.66 -21.41
C GLY A 133 -2.95 -2.01 -21.27
N GLU A 134 -1.72 -2.03 -20.77
CA GLU A 134 -1.00 -3.28 -20.50
C GLU A 134 -1.71 -4.10 -19.42
N LEU A 135 -1.84 -5.40 -19.65
CA LEU A 135 -2.43 -6.34 -18.69
C LEU A 135 -1.32 -7.06 -17.93
N ILE A 136 -1.32 -6.92 -16.62
CA ILE A 136 -0.38 -7.58 -15.74
C ILE A 136 -1.10 -8.50 -14.74
N ARG A 137 -0.44 -9.56 -14.32
CA ARG A 137 -0.95 -10.45 -13.27
C ARG A 137 -0.36 -10.04 -11.93
N LEU A 138 -1.22 -9.79 -10.95
CA LEU A 138 -0.81 -9.48 -9.59
C LEU A 138 -1.48 -10.44 -8.60
N PRO A 139 -0.72 -11.15 -7.76
CA PRO A 139 -1.30 -11.99 -6.73
C PRO A 139 -1.99 -11.14 -5.66
N ILE A 140 -3.17 -11.58 -5.25
CA ILE A 140 -3.94 -11.02 -4.13
C ILE A 140 -4.18 -12.10 -3.08
N ALA A 141 -4.18 -11.69 -1.81
CA ALA A 141 -4.46 -12.58 -0.68
C ALA A 141 -5.05 -11.74 0.47
N HIS A 142 -6.38 -11.73 0.61
CA HIS A 142 -7.05 -10.85 1.56
C HIS A 142 -8.41 -11.37 2.03
N GLY A 143 -8.79 -10.99 3.26
CA GLY A 143 -10.14 -11.10 3.78
C GLY A 143 -10.91 -9.78 3.77
N GLU A 144 -10.20 -8.67 3.63
CA GLU A 144 -10.71 -7.30 3.58
C GLU A 144 -10.11 -6.56 2.37
N GLY A 145 -10.62 -6.89 1.17
CA GLY A 145 -10.21 -6.29 -0.10
C GLY A 145 -11.34 -5.57 -0.84
N ASN A 146 -12.54 -5.49 -0.24
CA ASN A 146 -13.68 -4.80 -0.83
C ASN A 146 -13.52 -3.28 -0.64
N TYR A 147 -13.00 -2.61 -1.68
CA TYR A 147 -12.79 -1.16 -1.68
C TYR A 147 -14.10 -0.42 -1.90
N ILE A 148 -14.37 0.57 -1.05
CA ILE A 148 -15.54 1.44 -1.13
C ILE A 148 -15.12 2.91 -1.09
N CYS A 149 -15.79 3.73 -1.91
CA CYS A 149 -15.68 5.19 -1.88
C CYS A 149 -16.94 5.82 -2.43
N ASP A 150 -17.09 7.13 -2.25
CA ASP A 150 -18.16 7.89 -2.90
C ASP A 150 -17.89 8.09 -4.41
N GLU A 151 -18.91 8.50 -5.17
CA GLU A 151 -18.78 8.69 -6.62
C GLU A 151 -17.77 9.80 -7.00
N LEU A 152 -17.61 10.82 -6.17
CA LEU A 152 -16.66 11.91 -6.41
C LEU A 152 -15.21 11.42 -6.27
N THR A 153 -14.99 10.50 -5.33
CA THR A 153 -13.69 9.83 -5.11
C THR A 153 -13.43 8.75 -6.15
N LEU A 154 -14.46 8.01 -6.57
CA LEU A 154 -14.31 6.90 -7.51
C LEU A 154 -13.73 7.34 -8.86
N ARG A 155 -14.17 8.49 -9.38
CA ARG A 155 -13.70 9.00 -10.68
C ARG A 155 -12.17 9.23 -10.71
N PRO A 156 -11.57 10.04 -9.83
CA PRO A 156 -10.11 10.20 -9.82
C PRO A 156 -9.36 8.89 -9.55
N VAL A 157 -9.84 8.05 -8.64
CA VAL A 157 -9.19 6.78 -8.29
C VAL A 157 -9.17 5.82 -9.48
N SER A 158 -10.24 5.74 -10.26
CA SER A 158 -10.33 4.89 -11.46
C SER A 158 -9.32 5.24 -12.55
N TYR A 159 -8.73 6.44 -12.50
CA TYR A 159 -7.76 6.92 -13.49
C TYR A 159 -6.33 7.00 -12.96
N THR A 160 -6.08 6.59 -11.71
CA THR A 160 -4.81 6.93 -11.07
C THR A 160 -3.74 5.85 -11.14
N HIS A 161 -4.03 4.54 -11.20
CA HIS A 161 -2.98 3.52 -11.15
C HIS A 161 -3.32 2.24 -11.91
N LEU A 162 -3.98 1.31 -11.26
CA LEU A 162 -4.28 -0.02 -11.74
C LEU A 162 -5.74 -0.33 -11.42
N THR A 163 -6.52 -0.77 -12.40
CA THR A 163 -7.90 -1.20 -12.18
C THR A 163 -8.08 -2.66 -12.56
N LEU A 164 -8.94 -3.33 -11.82
CA LEU A 164 -9.43 -4.64 -12.26
C LEU A 164 -10.37 -4.45 -13.45
N PRO A 165 -10.28 -5.29 -14.49
CA PRO A 165 -11.19 -5.25 -15.63
C PRO A 165 -12.64 -5.52 -15.24
N THR A 166 -12.85 -6.04 -14.06
CA THR A 166 -14.17 -6.25 -13.45
C THR A 166 -14.14 -5.68 -12.04
N ASN A 167 -14.99 -4.70 -11.78
CA ASN A 167 -15.21 -4.03 -10.49
C ASN A 167 -15.51 -5.00 -9.33
N ARG A 168 -14.57 -5.82 -8.90
CA ARG A 168 -14.80 -6.75 -7.80
C ARG A 168 -13.51 -6.98 -7.03
N GLU A 169 -13.48 -6.46 -5.83
CA GLU A 169 -12.55 -6.75 -4.73
C GLU A 169 -11.05 -6.76 -5.12
N VAL A 170 -10.35 -5.76 -4.65
CA VAL A 170 -8.88 -5.59 -4.82
C VAL A 170 -8.15 -6.37 -3.74
#